data_688b1aaa6f062fce3b20a62ab96d36cb
#
_entry.id   688b1aaa6f062fce3b20a62ab96d36cb
#
_cell.length_a   1.000
_cell.length_b   1.000
_cell.length_c   1.000
_cell.angle_alpha   90.00
_cell.angle_beta   90.00
_cell.angle_gamma   90.00
#
_symmetry.space_group_name_H-M   'P 1'
#
loop_
_entity.id
_entity.type
_entity.pdbx_description
1 polymer ?
#
loop_
_entity_poly.entity_id
_entity_poly.type
_entity_poly.pdbx_seq_one_letter_code
_entity_poly.pdbx_strand_id
1 'polypeptide(L)'
;MINRTPWHLTIALIAGLMTLSAHAARQVEDAFGNTVTVPAEPERVVTLNEIDLDTALTLGVTPIGTVNGRGQAAPPRYLKGKVPTGIKVVGDLDNPNLETLLELEPDLILTGPVKPEQLAILNEIAPTVVTFKWAEPWQSSMQRTAHILNKDAEAKAFLDRYEARAAEARERLKDHQGETFSIVRWNPKGPSYMFKDAFSSTVVEDVGLVRPAHQQDPGHTHSMALSLESLELLDADWLVIGTLATSGEAVEALSQAEETPAFRQLSSIQAKRFDAVDGSLWTSLGGPMAALQVIEDVESIVVKTDAEPVAKN
;
A
#
# COMPACT_ATOMS: atom_id res chain seq x y z
N MET A 1 -1.36 -70.15 -61.10
CA MET A 1 -0.29 -69.30 -60.49
C MET A 1 -1.00 -68.06 -59.93
N ILE A 2 -1.17 -68.03 -58.63
CA ILE A 2 -1.92 -66.95 -57.96
C ILE A 2 -0.88 -66.21 -57.10
N ASN A 3 -0.63 -64.96 -57.52
CA ASN A 3 0.36 -64.07 -56.89
C ASN A 3 -0.31 -63.34 -55.71
N ARG A 4 0.12 -63.59 -54.50
CA ARG A 4 -0.37 -62.92 -53.27
C ARG A 4 0.67 -61.90 -52.89
N THR A 5 0.33 -60.62 -52.99
CA THR A 5 1.09 -59.48 -52.46
C THR A 5 0.73 -59.26 -50.96
N PRO A 6 1.71 -59.14 -50.04
CA PRO A 6 1.40 -58.84 -48.63
C PRO A 6 1.19 -57.30 -48.42
N TRP A 7 0.10 -56.90 -47.81
CA TRP A 7 -0.16 -55.54 -47.33
C TRP A 7 0.62 -55.29 -46.04
N HIS A 8 1.60 -54.43 -46.09
CA HIS A 8 2.27 -53.94 -44.89
C HIS A 8 1.41 -52.83 -44.24
N LEU A 9 0.80 -53.15 -43.10
CA LEU A 9 0.09 -52.16 -42.24
C LEU A 9 1.17 -51.36 -41.46
N THR A 10 1.42 -50.12 -41.89
CA THR A 10 2.27 -49.18 -41.15
C THR A 10 1.42 -48.50 -40.10
N ILE A 11 1.55 -48.94 -38.83
CA ILE A 11 0.98 -48.27 -37.67
C ILE A 11 1.84 -47.09 -37.37
N ALA A 12 1.43 -45.86 -37.70
CA ALA A 12 2.07 -44.62 -37.26
C ALA A 12 1.70 -44.36 -35.81
N LEU A 13 2.64 -44.59 -34.89
CA LEU A 13 2.51 -44.25 -33.48
C LEU A 13 2.67 -42.72 -33.33
N ILE A 14 1.58 -41.99 -33.24
CA ILE A 14 1.58 -40.56 -32.90
C ILE A 14 1.80 -40.47 -31.40
N ALA A 15 3.04 -40.34 -30.98
CA ALA A 15 3.41 -39.97 -29.63
C ALA A 15 3.09 -38.50 -29.44
N GLY A 16 1.92 -38.24 -28.82
CA GLY A 16 1.55 -36.89 -28.37
C GLY A 16 2.54 -36.43 -27.31
N LEU A 17 3.48 -35.57 -27.68
CA LEU A 17 4.28 -34.82 -26.71
C LEU A 17 3.31 -33.90 -25.94
N MET A 18 2.86 -34.35 -24.78
CA MET A 18 2.39 -33.43 -23.75
C MET A 18 3.61 -32.63 -23.29
N THR A 19 3.81 -31.44 -23.85
CA THR A 19 4.72 -30.47 -23.28
C THR A 19 4.15 -30.05 -21.92
N LEU A 20 4.60 -30.72 -20.85
CA LEU A 20 4.53 -30.10 -19.53
C LEU A 20 5.35 -28.80 -19.66
N SER A 21 4.67 -27.67 -19.69
CA SER A 21 5.31 -26.38 -19.48
C SER A 21 5.85 -26.41 -18.06
N ALA A 22 7.08 -26.90 -17.89
CA ALA A 22 7.84 -26.64 -16.69
C ALA A 22 7.99 -25.11 -16.67
N HIS A 23 7.19 -24.41 -15.86
CA HIS A 23 7.39 -22.99 -15.63
C HIS A 23 8.82 -22.85 -15.10
N ALA A 24 9.66 -22.13 -15.86
CA ALA A 24 11.01 -21.84 -15.42
C ALA A 24 10.90 -21.19 -14.03
N ALA A 25 11.70 -21.65 -13.08
CA ALA A 25 11.76 -21.06 -11.76
C ALA A 25 12.97 -20.13 -11.68
N ARG A 26 12.86 -19.07 -10.91
CA ARG A 26 13.95 -18.15 -10.61
C ARG A 26 14.06 -17.89 -9.12
N GLN A 27 15.22 -17.44 -8.68
CA GLN A 27 15.45 -17.05 -7.30
C GLN A 27 15.30 -15.54 -7.17
N VAL A 28 14.61 -15.11 -6.13
CA VAL A 28 14.44 -13.71 -5.73
C VAL A 28 14.83 -13.56 -4.26
N GLU A 29 15.19 -12.35 -3.87
CA GLU A 29 15.39 -12.02 -2.46
C GLU A 29 14.15 -11.35 -1.89
N ASP A 30 13.75 -11.78 -0.70
CA ASP A 30 12.71 -11.12 0.07
C ASP A 30 13.21 -9.82 0.74
N ALA A 31 12.34 -9.11 1.45
CA ALA A 31 12.70 -7.88 2.15
C ALA A 31 13.80 -8.07 3.22
N PHE A 32 14.02 -9.27 3.71
CA PHE A 32 15.02 -9.58 4.74
C PHE A 32 16.28 -10.24 4.18
N GLY A 33 16.39 -10.39 2.84
CA GLY A 33 17.54 -10.99 2.16
C GLY A 33 17.49 -12.54 2.11
N ASN A 34 16.32 -13.13 2.41
CA ASN A 34 16.15 -14.57 2.23
C ASN A 34 15.88 -14.87 0.75
N THR A 35 16.51 -15.93 0.24
CA THR A 35 16.28 -16.39 -1.14
C THR A 35 15.03 -17.26 -1.21
N VAL A 36 14.10 -16.89 -2.10
CA VAL A 36 12.87 -17.64 -2.38
C VAL A 36 12.86 -18.07 -3.85
N THR A 37 12.50 -19.32 -4.13
CA THR A 37 12.30 -19.80 -5.50
C THR A 37 10.87 -19.55 -5.92
N VAL A 38 10.66 -18.75 -6.98
CA VAL A 38 9.36 -18.37 -7.50
C VAL A 38 9.23 -18.75 -8.99
N PRO A 39 8.01 -18.85 -9.55
CA PRO A 39 7.83 -18.98 -11.00
C PRO A 39 8.49 -17.79 -11.73
N ALA A 40 9.06 -18.03 -12.91
CA ALA A 40 9.62 -16.97 -13.74
C ALA A 40 8.52 -15.96 -14.18
N GLU A 41 7.33 -16.47 -14.45
CA GLU A 41 6.13 -15.71 -14.83
C GLU A 41 4.98 -16.15 -13.90
N PRO A 42 4.79 -15.50 -12.74
CA PRO A 42 3.67 -15.81 -11.84
C PRO A 42 2.33 -15.45 -12.48
N GLU A 43 1.39 -16.39 -12.53
CA GLU A 43 0.06 -16.19 -13.15
C GLU A 43 -1.07 -16.11 -12.11
N ARG A 44 -0.87 -16.76 -10.95
CA ARG A 44 -1.88 -16.89 -9.90
C ARG A 44 -1.42 -16.24 -8.61
N VAL A 45 -1.23 -14.92 -8.67
CA VAL A 45 -0.70 -14.13 -7.57
C VAL A 45 -1.78 -13.83 -6.53
N VAL A 46 -1.46 -14.00 -5.25
CA VAL A 46 -2.27 -13.52 -4.13
C VAL A 46 -1.48 -12.46 -3.36
N THR A 47 -2.15 -11.36 -2.98
CA THR A 47 -1.56 -10.28 -2.18
C THR A 47 -2.19 -10.25 -0.79
N LEU A 48 -1.37 -10.35 0.25
CA LEU A 48 -1.84 -10.36 1.65
C LEU A 48 -1.63 -9.03 2.37
N ASN A 49 -1.48 -7.95 1.61
CA ASN A 49 -1.44 -6.58 2.14
C ASN A 49 -1.81 -5.53 1.08
N GLU A 50 -2.02 -4.30 1.53
CA GLU A 50 -2.48 -3.18 0.70
C GLU A 50 -1.44 -2.69 -0.30
N ILE A 51 -0.16 -2.63 0.11
CA ILE A 51 0.93 -2.14 -0.76
C ILE A 51 1.20 -3.10 -1.93
N ASP A 52 1.12 -4.41 -1.71
CA ASP A 52 1.30 -5.40 -2.77
C ASP A 52 0.13 -5.40 -3.75
N LEU A 53 -1.11 -5.22 -3.26
CA LEU A 53 -2.28 -5.07 -4.12
C LEU A 53 -2.14 -3.85 -5.02
N ASP A 54 -1.84 -2.68 -4.44
CA ASP A 54 -1.64 -1.43 -5.16
C ASP A 54 -0.50 -1.57 -6.19
N THR A 55 0.64 -2.13 -5.75
CA THR A 55 1.80 -2.33 -6.62
C THR A 55 1.50 -3.29 -7.77
N ALA A 56 0.89 -4.45 -7.50
CA ALA A 56 0.54 -5.40 -8.55
C ALA A 56 -0.38 -4.77 -9.61
N LEU A 57 -1.45 -4.08 -9.18
CA LEU A 57 -2.36 -3.38 -10.07
C LEU A 57 -1.66 -2.27 -10.88
N THR A 58 -0.77 -1.51 -10.23
CA THR A 58 0.04 -0.48 -10.91
C THR A 58 0.94 -1.06 -12.00
N LEU A 59 1.48 -2.26 -11.78
CA LEU A 59 2.35 -2.98 -12.71
C LEU A 59 1.58 -3.78 -13.77
N GLY A 60 0.24 -3.67 -13.78
CA GLY A 60 -0.63 -4.38 -14.74
C GLY A 60 -0.84 -5.86 -14.41
N VAL A 61 -0.50 -6.30 -13.20
CA VAL A 61 -0.77 -7.64 -12.69
C VAL A 61 -2.07 -7.62 -11.90
N THR A 62 -3.03 -8.47 -12.26
CA THR A 62 -4.28 -8.62 -11.53
C THR A 62 -4.18 -9.82 -10.59
N PRO A 63 -4.10 -9.62 -9.26
CA PRO A 63 -4.10 -10.73 -8.33
C PRO A 63 -5.43 -11.52 -8.39
N ILE A 64 -5.37 -12.84 -8.15
CA ILE A 64 -6.57 -13.69 -8.04
C ILE A 64 -7.20 -13.59 -6.65
N GLY A 65 -6.43 -13.16 -5.65
CA GLY A 65 -6.88 -12.99 -4.27
C GLY A 65 -6.18 -11.83 -3.58
N THR A 66 -6.89 -11.20 -2.63
CA THR A 66 -6.36 -10.14 -1.77
C THR A 66 -7.07 -10.14 -0.42
N VAL A 67 -6.55 -9.37 0.53
CA VAL A 67 -7.17 -9.16 1.83
C VAL A 67 -8.02 -7.90 1.87
N ASN A 68 -8.86 -7.77 2.89
CA ASN A 68 -9.52 -6.52 3.22
C ASN A 68 -8.48 -5.44 3.57
N GLY A 69 -8.81 -4.20 3.25
CA GLY A 69 -8.04 -3.05 3.71
C GLY A 69 -8.10 -2.91 5.24
N ARG A 70 -7.07 -2.34 5.84
CA ARG A 70 -6.97 -2.19 7.28
C ARG A 70 -8.17 -1.42 7.86
N GLY A 71 -8.89 -2.05 8.80
CA GLY A 71 -10.10 -1.47 9.40
C GLY A 71 -11.30 -1.39 8.45
N GLN A 72 -11.33 -2.20 7.39
CA GLN A 72 -12.37 -2.21 6.36
C GLN A 72 -12.90 -3.64 6.15
N ALA A 73 -14.11 -3.75 5.61
CA ALA A 73 -14.74 -5.04 5.23
C ALA A 73 -14.69 -5.29 3.72
N ALA A 74 -13.75 -4.64 3.03
CA ALA A 74 -13.53 -4.70 1.59
C ALA A 74 -12.07 -4.36 1.28
N PRO A 75 -11.56 -4.57 0.07
CA PRO A 75 -10.25 -4.05 -0.35
C PRO A 75 -10.12 -2.55 -0.08
N PRO A 76 -8.89 -2.00 0.01
CA PRO A 76 -8.65 -0.62 0.41
C PRO A 76 -9.51 0.40 -0.34
N ARG A 77 -10.17 1.32 0.39
CA ARG A 77 -11.11 2.30 -0.19
C ARG A 77 -10.50 3.17 -1.27
N TYR A 78 -9.24 3.56 -1.12
CA TYR A 78 -8.55 4.38 -2.11
C TYR A 78 -8.35 3.66 -3.45
N LEU A 79 -8.45 2.32 -3.46
CA LEU A 79 -8.43 1.50 -4.67
C LEU A 79 -9.83 1.22 -5.24
N LYS A 80 -10.89 1.80 -4.66
CA LYS A 80 -12.27 1.63 -5.14
C LYS A 80 -12.38 2.02 -6.62
N GLY A 81 -12.92 1.12 -7.43
CA GLY A 81 -13.02 1.29 -8.88
C GLY A 81 -11.73 0.96 -9.66
N LYS A 82 -10.61 0.74 -8.97
CA LYS A 82 -9.35 0.29 -9.57
C LYS A 82 -9.13 -1.21 -9.38
N VAL A 83 -9.71 -1.81 -8.34
CA VAL A 83 -9.68 -3.26 -8.12
C VAL A 83 -10.62 -3.94 -9.11
N PRO A 84 -10.13 -4.82 -10.01
CA PRO A 84 -10.97 -5.53 -10.97
C PRO A 84 -11.99 -6.44 -10.29
N THR A 85 -13.14 -6.60 -10.92
CA THR A 85 -14.14 -7.59 -10.50
C THR A 85 -13.58 -9.01 -10.64
N GLY A 86 -13.83 -9.86 -9.64
CA GLY A 86 -13.36 -11.25 -9.66
C GLY A 86 -12.16 -11.54 -8.77
N ILE A 87 -11.48 -10.53 -8.24
CA ILE A 87 -10.47 -10.74 -7.19
C ILE A 87 -11.19 -11.24 -5.93
N LYS A 88 -10.75 -12.40 -5.40
CA LYS A 88 -11.32 -12.99 -4.20
C LYS A 88 -10.76 -12.31 -2.94
N VAL A 89 -11.62 -11.92 -2.02
CA VAL A 89 -11.16 -11.51 -0.69
C VAL A 89 -10.88 -12.76 0.15
N VAL A 90 -9.65 -12.88 0.63
CA VAL A 90 -9.16 -14.03 1.41
C VAL A 90 -9.04 -13.73 2.90
N GLY A 91 -9.85 -12.82 3.41
CA GLY A 91 -9.87 -12.45 4.83
C GLY A 91 -9.24 -11.10 5.11
N ASP A 92 -8.79 -10.91 6.35
CA ASP A 92 -8.19 -9.68 6.82
C ASP A 92 -6.65 -9.77 6.80
N LEU A 93 -5.99 -8.62 6.80
CA LEU A 93 -4.52 -8.49 6.75
C LEU A 93 -3.83 -9.31 7.85
N ASP A 94 -4.34 -9.27 9.07
CA ASP A 94 -3.74 -9.97 10.22
C ASP A 94 -4.22 -11.43 10.34
N ASN A 95 -5.27 -11.82 9.62
CA ASN A 95 -5.88 -13.15 9.70
C ASN A 95 -6.44 -13.59 8.34
N PRO A 96 -5.59 -13.93 7.36
CA PRO A 96 -6.04 -14.46 6.08
C PRO A 96 -6.70 -15.83 6.25
N ASN A 97 -7.74 -16.10 5.48
CA ASN A 97 -8.44 -17.37 5.45
C ASN A 97 -7.63 -18.38 4.62
N LEU A 98 -6.97 -19.31 5.30
CA LEU A 98 -6.08 -20.30 4.68
C LEU A 98 -6.83 -21.30 3.78
N GLU A 99 -8.09 -21.64 4.10
CA GLU A 99 -8.91 -22.52 3.28
C GLU A 99 -9.23 -21.87 1.93
N THR A 100 -9.65 -20.59 1.96
CA THR A 100 -9.88 -19.82 0.74
C THR A 100 -8.58 -19.63 -0.07
N LEU A 101 -7.45 -19.41 0.60
CA LEU A 101 -6.14 -19.35 -0.06
C LEU A 101 -5.80 -20.64 -0.79
N LEU A 102 -6.01 -21.79 -0.14
CA LEU A 102 -5.73 -23.09 -0.71
C LEU A 102 -6.66 -23.40 -1.92
N GLU A 103 -7.96 -23.03 -1.82
CA GLU A 103 -8.91 -23.16 -2.94
C GLU A 103 -8.53 -22.33 -4.17
N LEU A 104 -7.83 -21.22 -3.97
CA LEU A 104 -7.36 -20.39 -5.06
C LEU A 104 -6.18 -20.99 -5.81
N GLU A 105 -5.51 -22.01 -5.30
CA GLU A 105 -4.33 -22.64 -5.91
C GLU A 105 -3.32 -21.59 -6.43
N PRO A 106 -2.82 -20.66 -5.59
CA PRO A 106 -1.88 -19.64 -6.02
C PRO A 106 -0.53 -20.27 -6.44
N ASP A 107 0.17 -19.63 -7.34
CA ASP A 107 1.57 -19.96 -7.68
C ASP A 107 2.57 -19.01 -7.02
N LEU A 108 2.08 -17.90 -6.45
CA LEU A 108 2.87 -16.94 -5.70
C LEU A 108 1.99 -16.21 -4.66
N ILE A 109 2.51 -16.07 -3.44
CA ILE A 109 1.92 -15.26 -2.38
C ILE A 109 2.88 -14.11 -2.05
N LEU A 110 2.37 -12.87 -2.11
CA LEU A 110 3.07 -11.68 -1.64
C LEU A 110 2.52 -11.28 -0.27
N THR A 111 3.41 -11.07 0.69
CA THR A 111 3.02 -10.72 2.06
C THR A 111 3.94 -9.68 2.67
N GLY A 112 3.46 -8.99 3.72
CA GLY A 112 4.30 -8.18 4.59
C GLY A 112 5.03 -9.02 5.65
N PRO A 113 5.69 -8.36 6.61
CA PRO A 113 6.31 -9.04 7.74
C PRO A 113 5.26 -9.83 8.55
N VAL A 114 5.46 -11.12 8.64
CA VAL A 114 4.63 -12.07 9.40
C VAL A 114 5.50 -12.89 10.35
N LYS A 115 4.87 -13.58 11.32
CA LYS A 115 5.61 -14.48 12.20
C LYS A 115 6.18 -15.67 11.42
N PRO A 116 7.34 -16.23 11.83
CA PRO A 116 7.94 -17.36 11.14
C PRO A 116 7.00 -18.57 10.96
N GLU A 117 6.15 -18.84 11.96
CA GLU A 117 5.19 -19.94 11.92
C GLU A 117 4.11 -19.69 10.86
N GLN A 118 3.64 -18.44 10.71
CA GLN A 118 2.68 -18.06 9.69
C GLN A 118 3.30 -18.13 8.29
N LEU A 119 4.54 -17.65 8.15
CA LEU A 119 5.28 -17.75 6.88
C LEU A 119 5.47 -19.21 6.45
N ALA A 120 5.77 -20.12 7.40
CA ALA A 120 5.90 -21.53 7.12
C ALA A 120 4.58 -22.12 6.58
N ILE A 121 3.44 -21.80 7.20
CA ILE A 121 2.11 -22.24 6.74
C ILE A 121 1.79 -21.72 5.33
N LEU A 122 2.08 -20.45 5.06
CA LEU A 122 1.84 -19.87 3.73
C LEU A 122 2.71 -20.56 2.67
N ASN A 123 3.96 -20.89 2.98
CA ASN A 123 4.87 -21.62 2.09
C ASN A 123 4.44 -23.08 1.81
N GLU A 124 3.58 -23.69 2.64
CA GLU A 124 2.97 -24.98 2.33
C GLU A 124 1.90 -24.87 1.23
N ILE A 125 1.33 -23.65 1.02
CA ILE A 125 0.32 -23.39 -0.01
C ILE A 125 0.99 -23.00 -1.33
N ALA A 126 1.90 -22.02 -1.29
CA ALA A 126 2.66 -21.55 -2.46
C ALA A 126 3.94 -20.83 -2.03
N PRO A 127 4.93 -20.66 -2.92
CA PRO A 127 6.07 -19.78 -2.69
C PRO A 127 5.59 -18.42 -2.16
N THR A 128 6.07 -18.05 -0.97
CA THR A 128 5.65 -16.83 -0.28
C THR A 128 6.82 -15.90 -0.09
N VAL A 129 6.69 -14.65 -0.56
CA VAL A 129 7.73 -13.63 -0.48
C VAL A 129 7.31 -12.49 0.40
N VAL A 130 8.15 -12.13 1.38
CA VAL A 130 7.97 -10.93 2.20
C VAL A 130 8.48 -9.72 1.42
N THR A 131 7.59 -8.80 1.08
CA THR A 131 7.85 -7.73 0.09
C THR A 131 8.36 -6.44 0.68
N PHE A 132 8.16 -6.18 1.99
CA PHE A 132 8.60 -4.94 2.62
C PHE A 132 9.06 -5.13 4.07
N LYS A 133 9.75 -4.12 4.60
CA LYS A 133 10.02 -3.92 6.03
C LYS A 133 9.24 -2.71 6.54
N TRP A 134 8.92 -2.70 7.83
CA TRP A 134 8.36 -1.51 8.44
C TRP A 134 9.34 -0.33 8.33
N ALA A 135 8.81 0.86 8.06
CA ALA A 135 9.58 2.10 7.93
C ALA A 135 10.64 2.09 6.80
N GLU A 136 10.51 1.24 5.79
CA GLU A 136 11.31 1.37 4.57
C GLU A 136 10.58 2.26 3.54
N PRO A 137 11.32 2.93 2.62
CA PRO A 137 10.70 3.68 1.54
C PRO A 137 9.80 2.80 0.68
N TRP A 138 8.57 3.25 0.40
CA TRP A 138 7.61 2.50 -0.40
C TRP A 138 8.13 2.18 -1.82
N GLN A 139 9.01 3.03 -2.37
CA GLN A 139 9.68 2.81 -3.64
C GLN A 139 10.53 1.52 -3.62
N SER A 140 11.20 1.24 -2.51
CA SER A 140 12.00 0.02 -2.35
C SER A 140 11.14 -1.24 -2.35
N SER A 141 9.99 -1.18 -1.65
CA SER A 141 9.00 -2.26 -1.67
C SER A 141 8.43 -2.46 -3.07
N MET A 142 8.06 -1.38 -3.76
CA MET A 142 7.56 -1.44 -5.14
C MET A 142 8.59 -2.08 -6.09
N GLN A 143 9.85 -1.66 -6.03
CA GLN A 143 10.91 -2.22 -6.88
C GLN A 143 11.13 -3.72 -6.62
N ARG A 144 11.12 -4.13 -5.34
CA ARG A 144 11.24 -5.54 -4.95
C ARG A 144 10.06 -6.36 -5.47
N THR A 145 8.83 -5.90 -5.25
CA THR A 145 7.61 -6.54 -5.76
C THR A 145 7.62 -6.63 -7.28
N ALA A 146 8.06 -5.57 -7.97
CA ALA A 146 8.20 -5.58 -9.42
C ALA A 146 9.23 -6.62 -9.89
N HIS A 147 10.38 -6.70 -9.22
CA HIS A 147 11.36 -7.73 -9.51
C HIS A 147 10.77 -9.13 -9.31
N ILE A 148 10.04 -9.37 -8.22
CA ILE A 148 9.36 -10.64 -7.95
C ILE A 148 8.32 -10.97 -9.04
N LEU A 149 7.63 -9.98 -9.60
CA LEU A 149 6.62 -10.13 -10.64
C LEU A 149 7.18 -10.08 -12.07
N ASN A 150 8.49 -9.93 -12.26
CA ASN A 150 9.15 -9.72 -13.55
C ASN A 150 8.62 -8.46 -14.29
N LYS A 151 8.48 -7.34 -13.54
CA LYS A 151 7.90 -6.05 -13.96
C LYS A 151 8.82 -4.85 -13.70
N ASP A 152 10.14 -5.07 -13.74
CA ASP A 152 11.13 -4.04 -13.43
C ASP A 152 11.01 -2.80 -14.35
N ALA A 153 10.69 -3.00 -15.63
CA ALA A 153 10.54 -1.91 -16.59
C ALA A 153 9.30 -1.04 -16.31
N GLU A 154 8.19 -1.67 -15.95
CA GLU A 154 6.94 -0.99 -15.56
C GLU A 154 7.14 -0.19 -14.27
N ALA A 155 7.85 -0.76 -13.29
CA ALA A 155 8.17 -0.06 -12.05
C ALA A 155 9.04 1.17 -12.30
N LYS A 156 10.10 1.04 -13.12
CA LYS A 156 10.94 2.18 -13.49
C LYS A 156 10.11 3.28 -14.16
N ALA A 157 9.27 2.93 -15.13
CA ALA A 157 8.43 3.89 -15.83
C ALA A 157 7.42 4.58 -14.89
N PHE A 158 6.92 3.87 -13.88
CA PHE A 158 6.06 4.48 -12.85
C PHE A 158 6.84 5.44 -11.97
N LEU A 159 8.00 5.05 -11.46
CA LEU A 159 8.82 5.88 -10.58
C LEU A 159 9.28 7.15 -11.29
N ASP A 160 9.69 7.07 -12.57
CA ASP A 160 10.03 8.25 -13.37
C ASP A 160 8.84 9.24 -13.46
N ARG A 161 7.60 8.74 -13.63
CA ARG A 161 6.37 9.57 -13.62
C ARG A 161 6.06 10.14 -12.24
N TYR A 162 6.25 9.36 -11.18
CA TYR A 162 6.05 9.83 -9.81
C TYR A 162 7.00 10.98 -9.47
N GLU A 163 8.28 10.84 -9.78
CA GLU A 163 9.30 11.87 -9.56
C GLU A 163 8.95 13.17 -10.30
N ALA A 164 8.55 13.07 -11.58
CA ALA A 164 8.10 14.21 -12.35
C ALA A 164 6.86 14.88 -11.71
N ARG A 165 5.89 14.07 -11.26
CA ARG A 165 4.67 14.57 -10.61
C ARG A 165 4.97 15.26 -9.27
N ALA A 166 5.86 14.69 -8.46
CA ALA A 166 6.31 15.29 -7.20
C ALA A 166 7.05 16.62 -7.44
N ALA A 167 7.89 16.69 -8.48
CA ALA A 167 8.58 17.93 -8.85
C ALA A 167 7.60 19.02 -9.30
N GLU A 168 6.56 18.69 -10.07
CA GLU A 168 5.49 19.63 -10.44
C GLU A 168 4.73 20.13 -9.21
N ALA A 169 4.39 19.24 -8.28
CA ALA A 169 3.72 19.62 -7.04
C ALA A 169 4.60 20.53 -6.19
N ARG A 170 5.90 20.23 -6.08
CA ARG A 170 6.87 21.07 -5.36
C ARG A 170 6.96 22.47 -5.93
N GLU A 171 6.92 22.63 -7.25
CA GLU A 171 6.91 23.97 -7.87
C GLU A 171 5.60 24.71 -7.59
N ARG A 172 4.45 24.03 -7.60
CA ARG A 172 3.16 24.64 -7.25
C ARG A 172 3.09 25.06 -5.79
N LEU A 173 3.74 24.31 -4.91
CA LEU A 173 3.80 24.56 -3.47
C LEU A 173 5.06 25.35 -3.05
N LYS A 174 5.73 26.03 -3.97
CA LYS A 174 7.02 26.71 -3.71
C LYS A 174 6.97 27.74 -2.57
N ASP A 175 5.84 28.40 -2.38
CA ASP A 175 5.65 29.42 -1.35
C ASP A 175 5.44 28.79 0.05
N HIS A 176 5.23 27.47 0.13
CA HIS A 176 5.02 26.68 1.35
C HIS A 176 6.20 25.75 1.67
N GLN A 177 7.29 25.84 0.92
CA GLN A 177 8.44 24.96 1.12
C GLN A 177 9.02 25.09 2.53
N GLY A 178 9.18 23.94 3.21
CA GLY A 178 9.66 23.86 4.59
C GLY A 178 8.61 24.11 5.67
N GLU A 179 7.36 24.43 5.31
CA GLU A 179 6.27 24.46 6.29
C GLU A 179 6.03 23.05 6.88
N THR A 180 5.67 23.00 8.14
CA THR A 180 5.43 21.75 8.85
C THR A 180 4.06 21.17 8.53
N PHE A 181 4.01 19.86 8.28
CA PHE A 181 2.79 19.13 7.94
C PHE A 181 2.61 17.94 8.89
N SER A 182 1.61 17.96 9.76
CA SER A 182 1.31 16.88 10.70
C SER A 182 0.25 15.94 10.13
N ILE A 183 0.53 14.63 10.17
CA ILE A 183 -0.39 13.58 9.73
C ILE A 183 -0.76 12.75 10.94
N VAL A 184 -2.06 12.63 11.19
CA VAL A 184 -2.60 12.00 12.39
C VAL A 184 -3.59 10.90 12.03
N ARG A 185 -3.39 9.73 12.64
CA ARG A 185 -4.41 8.69 12.69
C ARG A 185 -5.14 8.77 14.01
N TRP A 186 -6.45 8.94 13.95
CA TRP A 186 -7.28 8.85 15.13
C TRP A 186 -7.73 7.41 15.38
N ASN A 187 -7.47 6.94 16.59
CA ASN A 187 -7.81 5.61 17.06
C ASN A 187 -8.85 5.72 18.21
N PRO A 188 -9.55 4.64 18.58
CA PRO A 188 -10.46 4.67 19.75
C PRO A 188 -9.79 5.12 21.05
N LYS A 189 -8.50 4.87 21.18
CA LYS A 189 -7.71 5.22 22.40
C LYS A 189 -7.02 6.59 22.32
N GLY A 190 -7.24 7.34 21.26
CA GLY A 190 -6.64 8.64 21.02
C GLY A 190 -5.81 8.72 19.75
N PRO A 191 -5.31 9.92 19.40
CA PRO A 191 -4.55 10.16 18.17
C PRO A 191 -3.13 9.60 18.26
N SER A 192 -2.60 9.24 17.10
CA SER A 192 -1.18 8.94 16.89
C SER A 192 -0.70 9.73 15.69
N TYR A 193 0.36 10.53 15.83
CA TYR A 193 0.97 11.17 14.68
C TYR A 193 1.88 10.19 13.93
N MET A 194 2.00 10.39 12.63
CA MET A 194 2.89 9.60 11.78
C MET A 194 4.31 10.17 11.85
N PHE A 195 5.32 9.30 11.98
CA PHE A 195 6.73 9.67 11.90
C PHE A 195 7.19 9.86 10.44
N LYS A 196 8.40 10.40 10.26
CA LYS A 196 8.96 10.72 8.94
C LYS A 196 9.06 9.51 7.98
N ASP A 197 9.30 8.30 8.52
CA ASP A 197 9.43 7.08 7.72
C ASP A 197 8.07 6.41 7.44
N ALA A 198 6.95 7.04 7.82
CA ALA A 198 5.63 6.58 7.40
C ALA A 198 5.40 6.88 5.92
N PHE A 199 4.65 6.02 5.23
CA PHE A 199 4.36 6.13 3.81
C PHE A 199 3.98 7.56 3.35
N SER A 200 2.90 8.12 3.90
CA SER A 200 2.43 9.46 3.52
C SER A 200 3.39 10.58 3.90
N SER A 201 4.17 10.39 4.97
CA SER A 201 5.18 11.36 5.40
C SER A 201 6.28 11.51 4.35
N THR A 202 6.75 10.40 3.75
CA THR A 202 7.75 10.45 2.68
C THR A 202 7.22 11.16 1.44
N VAL A 203 5.94 10.96 1.09
CA VAL A 203 5.31 11.64 -0.04
C VAL A 203 5.16 13.14 0.22
N VAL A 204 4.80 13.54 1.45
CA VAL A 204 4.72 14.96 1.86
C VAL A 204 6.09 15.63 1.79
N GLU A 205 7.17 14.93 2.17
CA GLU A 205 8.55 15.42 2.02
C GLU A 205 8.96 15.54 0.55
N ASP A 206 8.53 14.61 -0.31
CA ASP A 206 8.81 14.67 -1.77
C ASP A 206 8.20 15.92 -2.44
N VAL A 207 7.14 16.51 -1.88
CA VAL A 207 6.56 17.78 -2.37
C VAL A 207 7.07 19.02 -1.64
N GLY A 208 8.04 18.85 -0.71
CA GLY A 208 8.80 19.95 -0.08
C GLY A 208 8.25 20.45 1.25
N LEU A 209 7.23 19.83 1.82
CA LEU A 209 6.77 20.06 3.19
C LEU A 209 7.56 19.17 4.15
N VAL A 210 7.60 19.52 5.45
CA VAL A 210 8.42 18.78 6.41
C VAL A 210 7.58 18.29 7.60
N ARG A 211 8.05 17.25 8.29
CA ARG A 211 7.43 16.83 9.54
C ARG A 211 7.84 17.75 10.68
N PRO A 212 6.96 18.04 11.68
CA PRO A 212 7.38 18.70 12.92
C PRO A 212 8.58 18.00 13.55
N ALA A 213 9.48 18.74 14.21
CA ALA A 213 10.74 18.21 14.73
C ALA A 213 10.60 16.97 15.60
N HIS A 214 9.58 16.92 16.47
CA HIS A 214 9.29 15.78 17.35
C HIS A 214 8.63 14.58 16.63
N GLN A 215 8.28 14.71 15.35
CA GLN A 215 7.73 13.66 14.50
C GLN A 215 8.78 13.10 13.53
N GLN A 216 10.05 13.46 13.69
CA GLN A 216 11.14 13.06 12.79
C GLN A 216 11.94 11.84 13.29
N ASP A 217 11.49 11.12 14.31
CA ASP A 217 12.17 9.93 14.78
C ASP A 217 12.20 8.84 13.70
N PRO A 218 13.38 8.28 13.38
CA PRO A 218 13.54 7.28 12.34
C PRO A 218 13.17 5.88 12.82
N GLY A 219 12.86 4.99 11.87
CA GLY A 219 12.65 3.56 12.13
C GLY A 219 11.29 3.19 12.68
N HIS A 220 10.39 4.17 12.83
CA HIS A 220 9.02 3.99 13.28
C HIS A 220 8.03 4.61 12.30
N THR A 221 6.81 4.06 12.23
CA THR A 221 5.77 4.61 11.35
C THR A 221 4.83 5.58 12.07
N HIS A 222 4.59 5.40 13.36
CA HIS A 222 3.69 6.27 14.14
C HIS A 222 4.01 6.25 15.62
N SER A 223 3.58 7.29 16.33
CA SER A 223 3.69 7.37 17.80
C SER A 223 2.76 6.39 18.51
N MET A 224 2.98 6.20 19.79
CA MET A 224 1.94 5.64 20.67
C MET A 224 0.71 6.57 20.66
N ALA A 225 -0.46 6.04 21.01
CA ALA A 225 -1.66 6.86 21.16
C ALA A 225 -1.45 7.91 22.26
N LEU A 226 -1.73 9.16 21.92
CA LEU A 226 -1.63 10.30 22.83
C LEU A 226 -2.90 10.45 23.65
N SER A 227 -2.77 11.04 24.84
CA SER A 227 -3.91 11.51 25.61
C SER A 227 -4.47 12.81 25.02
N LEU A 228 -5.74 13.15 25.33
CA LEU A 228 -6.34 14.42 24.91
C LEU A 228 -5.68 15.65 25.58
N GLU A 229 -4.84 15.45 26.59
CA GLU A 229 -4.05 16.50 27.24
C GLU A 229 -2.80 16.87 26.45
N SER A 230 -2.42 16.04 25.47
CA SER A 230 -1.19 16.20 24.66
C SER A 230 -1.51 16.51 23.18
N LEU A 231 -2.69 17.08 22.91
CA LEU A 231 -3.09 17.39 21.53
C LEU A 231 -2.17 18.42 20.87
N GLU A 232 -1.48 19.28 21.65
CA GLU A 232 -0.48 20.21 21.11
C GLU A 232 0.64 19.52 20.32
N LEU A 233 0.91 18.23 20.57
CA LEU A 233 1.88 17.44 19.81
C LEU A 233 1.40 17.09 18.39
N LEU A 234 0.12 17.35 18.09
CA LEU A 234 -0.42 17.18 16.74
C LEU A 234 -0.24 18.44 15.88
N ASP A 235 0.01 19.60 16.53
CA ASP A 235 -0.03 20.90 15.85
C ASP A 235 1.18 21.13 14.93
N ALA A 236 0.91 21.80 13.82
CA ALA A 236 1.87 22.13 12.76
C ALA A 236 1.33 23.29 11.94
N ASP A 237 2.06 23.76 10.92
CA ASP A 237 1.51 24.71 9.96
C ASP A 237 0.30 24.13 9.21
N TRP A 238 0.33 22.83 8.92
CA TRP A 238 -0.75 22.06 8.30
C TRP A 238 -1.05 20.80 9.12
N LEU A 239 -2.31 20.45 9.26
CA LEU A 239 -2.76 19.28 10.00
C LEU A 239 -3.79 18.50 9.18
N VAL A 240 -3.54 17.19 8.99
CA VAL A 240 -4.55 16.27 8.49
C VAL A 240 -4.83 15.17 9.50
N ILE A 241 -6.10 14.81 9.66
CA ILE A 241 -6.53 13.74 10.56
C ILE A 241 -7.41 12.76 9.80
N GLY A 242 -7.12 11.46 9.94
CA GLY A 242 -7.93 10.41 9.37
C GLY A 242 -8.16 9.24 10.31
N THR A 243 -9.22 8.48 10.04
CA THR A 243 -9.54 7.22 10.71
C THR A 243 -9.47 6.07 9.71
N LEU A 244 -9.07 4.88 10.16
CA LEU A 244 -9.01 3.70 9.27
C LEU A 244 -10.41 3.25 8.84
N ALA A 245 -11.37 3.27 9.74
CA ALA A 245 -12.79 3.03 9.44
C ALA A 245 -13.54 4.35 9.22
N THR A 246 -14.68 4.28 8.53
CA THR A 246 -15.54 5.45 8.26
C THR A 246 -16.66 5.64 9.30
N SER A 247 -16.73 4.76 10.28
CA SER A 247 -17.73 4.78 11.38
C SER A 247 -17.18 4.01 12.59
N GLY A 248 -17.87 4.14 13.73
CA GLY A 248 -17.54 3.46 14.97
C GLY A 248 -16.64 4.26 15.90
N GLU A 249 -16.07 3.60 16.91
CA GLU A 249 -15.44 4.21 18.08
C GLU A 249 -14.37 5.26 17.74
N ALA A 250 -13.53 5.04 16.71
CA ALA A 250 -12.49 6.01 16.35
C ALA A 250 -13.08 7.31 15.79
N VAL A 251 -14.13 7.20 14.97
CA VAL A 251 -14.82 8.37 14.38
C VAL A 251 -15.57 9.13 15.47
N GLU A 252 -16.25 8.42 16.35
CA GLU A 252 -16.96 9.01 17.50
C GLU A 252 -16.00 9.72 18.46
N ALA A 253 -14.84 9.08 18.75
CA ALA A 253 -13.82 9.68 19.61
C ALA A 253 -13.20 10.95 18.98
N LEU A 254 -12.96 10.96 17.66
CA LEU A 254 -12.51 12.16 16.94
C LEU A 254 -13.55 13.27 17.04
N SER A 255 -14.81 12.98 16.71
CA SER A 255 -15.90 13.97 16.78
C SER A 255 -16.06 14.58 18.18
N GLN A 256 -15.90 13.78 19.23
CA GLN A 256 -15.91 14.29 20.60
C GLN A 256 -14.70 15.18 20.89
N ALA A 257 -13.51 14.82 20.39
CA ALA A 257 -12.31 15.61 20.60
C ALA A 257 -12.39 16.98 19.89
N GLU A 258 -12.97 17.05 18.69
CA GLU A 258 -13.18 18.29 17.93
C GLU A 258 -14.03 19.34 18.68
N GLU A 259 -14.89 18.88 19.59
CA GLU A 259 -15.69 19.75 20.45
C GLU A 259 -14.90 20.34 21.64
N THR A 260 -13.72 19.81 21.95
CA THR A 260 -12.92 20.24 23.10
C THR A 260 -12.22 21.57 22.85
N PRO A 261 -12.03 22.42 23.90
CA PRO A 261 -11.20 23.62 23.77
C PRO A 261 -9.77 23.33 23.36
N ALA A 262 -9.18 22.20 23.80
CA ALA A 262 -7.83 21.81 23.47
C ALA A 262 -7.64 21.59 21.95
N PHE A 263 -8.58 20.92 21.29
CA PHE A 263 -8.56 20.74 19.84
C PHE A 263 -8.74 22.08 19.10
N ARG A 264 -9.70 22.89 19.53
CA ARG A 264 -10.01 24.18 18.89
C ARG A 264 -8.90 25.25 19.05
N GLN A 265 -7.98 25.05 19.99
CA GLN A 265 -6.83 25.93 20.23
C GLN A 265 -5.60 25.60 19.39
N LEU A 266 -5.58 24.48 18.68
CA LEU A 266 -4.49 24.13 17.75
C LEU A 266 -4.34 25.25 16.70
N SER A 267 -3.12 25.67 16.43
CA SER A 267 -2.85 26.80 15.52
C SER A 267 -3.28 26.50 14.09
N SER A 268 -3.15 25.26 13.65
CA SER A 268 -3.63 24.77 12.36
C SER A 268 -5.15 24.88 12.22
N ILE A 269 -5.90 24.56 13.29
CA ILE A 269 -7.36 24.69 13.33
C ILE A 269 -7.78 26.18 13.25
N GLN A 270 -7.12 27.05 14.05
CA GLN A 270 -7.40 28.49 14.05
C GLN A 270 -7.05 29.16 12.72
N ALA A 271 -5.98 28.70 12.08
CA ALA A 271 -5.56 29.19 10.77
C ALA A 271 -6.38 28.61 9.61
N LYS A 272 -7.33 27.69 9.86
CA LYS A 272 -8.06 26.91 8.85
C LYS A 272 -7.15 26.07 7.94
N ARG A 273 -6.00 25.64 8.43
CA ARG A 273 -5.02 24.80 7.78
C ARG A 273 -5.14 23.35 8.26
N PHE A 274 -6.38 22.87 8.34
CA PHE A 274 -6.77 21.54 8.77
C PHE A 274 -7.71 20.90 7.75
N ASP A 275 -7.52 19.61 7.47
CA ASP A 275 -8.48 18.84 6.68
C ASP A 275 -8.65 17.42 7.25
N ALA A 276 -9.87 16.87 7.09
CA ALA A 276 -10.15 15.47 7.37
C ALA A 276 -9.86 14.64 6.14
N VAL A 277 -9.03 13.58 6.30
CA VAL A 277 -8.57 12.75 5.19
C VAL A 277 -9.00 11.29 5.36
N ASP A 278 -8.96 10.51 4.27
CA ASP A 278 -9.14 9.06 4.37
C ASP A 278 -7.92 8.42 5.05
N GLY A 279 -8.09 8.03 6.32
CA GLY A 279 -7.01 7.41 7.08
C GLY A 279 -6.52 6.09 6.49
N SER A 280 -7.32 5.39 5.68
CA SER A 280 -6.87 4.19 4.99
C SER A 280 -5.86 4.48 3.87
N LEU A 281 -5.93 5.66 3.27
CA LEU A 281 -4.96 6.16 2.31
C LEU A 281 -3.73 6.75 3.02
N TRP A 282 -3.98 7.66 3.98
CA TRP A 282 -2.96 8.51 4.56
C TRP A 282 -2.17 7.87 5.70
N THR A 283 -2.75 6.90 6.40
CA THR A 283 -2.16 6.38 7.66
C THR A 283 -2.04 4.86 7.70
N SER A 284 -2.28 4.18 6.57
CA SER A 284 -2.03 2.75 6.39
C SER A 284 -0.73 2.52 5.60
N LEU A 285 -0.64 1.41 4.89
CA LEU A 285 0.60 1.00 4.22
C LEU A 285 0.85 1.75 2.91
N GLY A 286 -0.20 2.20 2.24
CA GLY A 286 -0.08 2.87 0.96
C GLY A 286 0.66 2.07 -0.12
N GLY A 287 0.72 2.63 -1.32
CA GLY A 287 1.43 2.05 -2.46
C GLY A 287 1.58 3.09 -3.58
N PRO A 288 1.97 2.68 -4.79
CA PRO A 288 2.23 3.61 -5.90
C PRO A 288 1.05 4.52 -6.24
N MET A 289 -0.18 3.97 -6.37
CA MET A 289 -1.38 4.78 -6.65
C MET A 289 -1.75 5.66 -5.47
N ALA A 290 -1.55 5.15 -4.23
CA ALA A 290 -1.75 5.93 -3.03
C ALA A 290 -0.78 7.13 -2.98
N ALA A 291 0.47 6.96 -3.39
CA ALA A 291 1.46 8.04 -3.40
C ALA A 291 1.05 9.19 -4.33
N LEU A 292 0.55 8.88 -5.53
CA LEU A 292 0.03 9.91 -6.44
C LEU A 292 -1.20 10.61 -5.86
N GLN A 293 -2.10 9.88 -5.22
CA GLN A 293 -3.29 10.46 -4.60
C GLN A 293 -2.93 11.39 -3.43
N VAL A 294 -1.94 11.01 -2.60
CA VAL A 294 -1.45 11.88 -1.51
C VAL A 294 -0.89 13.20 -2.06
N ILE A 295 -0.14 13.17 -3.18
CA ILE A 295 0.33 14.41 -3.83
C ILE A 295 -0.85 15.29 -4.23
N GLU A 296 -1.88 14.72 -4.88
CA GLU A 296 -3.08 15.46 -5.30
C GLU A 296 -3.83 16.05 -4.11
N ASP A 297 -3.97 15.28 -3.04
CA ASP A 297 -4.64 15.72 -1.81
C ASP A 297 -3.87 16.87 -1.15
N VAL A 298 -2.52 16.78 -1.02
CA VAL A 298 -1.67 17.85 -0.45
C VAL A 298 -1.84 19.15 -1.24
N GLU A 299 -1.74 19.09 -2.57
CA GLU A 299 -1.95 20.29 -3.40
C GLU A 299 -3.35 20.88 -3.19
N SER A 300 -4.38 20.01 -3.16
CA SER A 300 -5.75 20.45 -2.94
C SER A 300 -5.94 21.12 -1.58
N ILE A 301 -5.36 20.56 -0.52
CA ILE A 301 -5.46 21.08 0.86
C ILE A 301 -4.79 22.45 0.95
N VAL A 302 -3.56 22.58 0.45
CA VAL A 302 -2.76 23.80 0.54
C VAL A 302 -3.38 24.90 -0.34
N VAL A 303 -3.68 24.64 -1.60
CA VAL A 303 -4.19 25.64 -2.55
C VAL A 303 -5.60 26.12 -2.19
N LYS A 304 -6.49 25.26 -1.66
CA LYS A 304 -7.83 25.68 -1.22
C LYS A 304 -7.76 26.72 -0.10
N THR A 305 -6.85 26.52 0.84
CA THR A 305 -6.67 27.44 1.98
C THR A 305 -6.17 28.81 1.54
N ASP A 306 -5.31 28.88 0.53
CA ASP A 306 -4.83 30.16 -0.02
C ASP A 306 -5.94 30.92 -0.77
N ALA A 307 -6.90 30.20 -1.35
CA ALA A 307 -8.03 30.79 -2.09
C ALA A 307 -9.13 31.37 -1.15
N GLU A 308 -9.16 30.95 0.12
CA GLU A 308 -10.06 31.48 1.14
C GLU A 308 -9.33 32.49 2.04
N PRO A 309 -9.27 33.81 1.70
CA PRO A 309 -8.59 34.77 2.54
C PRO A 309 -9.21 34.80 3.93
N VAL A 310 -8.38 34.62 4.95
CA VAL A 310 -8.77 34.82 6.36
C VAL A 310 -9.43 36.20 6.45
N ALA A 311 -10.75 36.25 6.69
CA ALA A 311 -11.44 37.47 6.94
C ALA A 311 -10.73 38.18 8.11
N LYS A 312 -10.02 39.26 7.82
CA LYS A 312 -9.40 40.11 8.86
C LYS A 312 -10.54 40.72 9.66
N ASN A 313 -10.80 40.19 10.85
CA ASN A 313 -11.62 40.82 11.86
C ASN A 313 -10.86 41.97 12.53
#